data_b50645cd12d350f834d0e72b80455e75
#
_entry.id   b50645cd12d350f834d0e72b80455e75
#
_cell.length_a   1.000
_cell.length_b   1.000
_cell.length_c   1.000
_cell.angle_alpha   90.00
_cell.angle_beta   90.00
_cell.angle_gamma   90.00
#
_symmetry.space_group_name_H-M   'P 1'
#
loop_
_entity.id
_entity.type
_entity.pdbx_description
1 polymer ?
#
loop_
_entity_poly.entity_id
_entity_poly.type
_entity_poly.pdbx_seq_one_letter_code
_entity_poly.pdbx_strand_id
1 'polypeptide(L)'
;ALPIFNHFTWISSAKYKDIEIFDFMDDYIAKHFEEGHYEHGPADSYKTDTFAYANRVKMDMYKRYGVLGAAGDRHLAEFMNNKWYLASPSQVDSWKFALTTVDFRIKQMNERIEESKKLASGEIKPEVKKSDEEAVELMRSVLGLTTTISNVNLPNRGQISWLPEGSIVETNAVFSNDRVVPVTTKPLPVAVQSLVRRCSDNIDILYEGIKKRDKKIIFDAFVNQPLCSSLTLDEARSLLDEMYEKNLRFFQKNN
;
A
#
# COMPACT_ATOMS: atom_id res chain seq x y z
N ALA A 1 -7.37 -14.16 0.26
CA ALA A 1 -7.29 -13.04 -0.67
C ALA A 1 -6.05 -12.24 -0.31
N LEU A 2 -5.15 -12.03 -1.25
CA LEU A 2 -4.05 -11.11 -1.06
C LEU A 2 -4.61 -9.71 -1.29
N PRO A 3 -4.56 -8.80 -0.32
CA PRO A 3 -4.90 -7.41 -0.54
C PRO A 3 -3.83 -6.81 -1.44
N ILE A 4 -4.22 -6.61 -2.70
CA ILE A 4 -3.25 -6.36 -3.76
C ILE A 4 -2.84 -4.89 -3.81
N PHE A 5 -3.63 -3.96 -3.28
CA PHE A 5 -3.45 -2.53 -3.53
C PHE A 5 -3.57 -1.60 -2.33
N ASN A 6 -3.57 -2.10 -1.11
CA ASN A 6 -3.72 -1.24 0.07
C ASN A 6 -2.69 -0.09 0.16
N HIS A 7 -1.50 -0.26 -0.45
CA HIS A 7 -0.47 0.78 -0.48
C HIS A 7 -0.43 1.58 -1.79
N PHE A 8 -1.25 1.22 -2.78
CA PHE A 8 -1.36 1.95 -4.05
C PHE A 8 -2.79 2.34 -4.39
N THR A 9 -3.60 2.50 -3.38
CA THR A 9 -4.94 3.06 -3.48
C THR A 9 -4.88 4.56 -3.78
N TRP A 10 -5.80 5.03 -4.62
CA TRP A 10 -5.87 6.42 -5.03
C TRP A 10 -7.23 7.01 -4.66
N ILE A 11 -7.21 8.23 -4.20
CA ILE A 11 -8.39 9.00 -3.84
C ILE A 11 -8.75 9.89 -5.01
N SER A 12 -9.88 9.62 -5.65
CA SER A 12 -10.36 10.38 -6.81
C SER A 12 -11.29 11.54 -6.47
N SER A 13 -11.76 11.60 -5.23
CA SER A 13 -12.62 12.66 -4.70
C SER A 13 -12.61 12.59 -3.18
N ALA A 14 -12.57 13.74 -2.53
CA ALA A 14 -12.69 13.84 -1.09
C ALA A 14 -13.56 15.06 -0.75
N LYS A 15 -14.60 14.86 0.08
CA LYS A 15 -15.52 15.92 0.45
C LYS A 15 -15.53 16.15 1.94
N TYR A 16 -15.55 17.42 2.32
CA TYR A 16 -15.92 17.85 3.67
C TYR A 16 -17.28 18.53 3.61
N LYS A 17 -18.28 17.90 4.21
CA LYS A 17 -19.70 18.22 3.97
C LYS A 17 -19.96 18.07 2.45
N ASP A 18 -20.42 19.08 1.77
CA ASP A 18 -20.70 19.06 0.33
C ASP A 18 -19.60 19.70 -0.53
N ILE A 19 -18.50 20.15 0.08
CA ILE A 19 -17.40 20.87 -0.59
C ILE A 19 -16.34 19.85 -1.02
N GLU A 20 -15.96 19.84 -2.31
CA GLU A 20 -14.85 19.04 -2.81
C GLU A 20 -13.54 19.63 -2.32
N ILE A 21 -12.74 18.83 -1.60
CA ILE A 21 -11.47 19.30 -1.00
C ILE A 21 -10.40 19.51 -2.07
N PHE A 22 -10.47 18.78 -3.17
CA PHE A 22 -9.47 18.88 -4.24
C PHE A 22 -9.43 20.26 -4.90
N ASP A 23 -10.50 21.04 -4.82
CA ASP A 23 -10.54 22.43 -5.31
C ASP A 23 -9.54 23.35 -4.57
N PHE A 24 -9.06 22.94 -3.40
CA PHE A 24 -8.11 23.70 -2.58
C PHE A 24 -6.68 23.12 -2.57
N MET A 25 -6.48 21.99 -3.24
CA MET A 25 -5.21 21.26 -3.14
C MET A 25 -4.03 21.98 -3.78
N ASP A 26 -4.25 22.69 -4.88
CA ASP A 26 -3.17 23.42 -5.56
C ASP A 26 -2.60 24.53 -4.67
N ASP A 27 -3.47 25.32 -4.04
CA ASP A 27 -3.06 26.36 -3.10
C ASP A 27 -2.39 25.80 -1.86
N TYR A 28 -2.94 24.69 -1.35
CA TYR A 28 -2.37 23.99 -0.21
C TYR A 28 -0.96 23.47 -0.50
N ILE A 29 -0.77 22.81 -1.64
CA ILE A 29 0.52 22.27 -2.07
C ILE A 29 1.51 23.40 -2.35
N ALA A 30 1.10 24.49 -3.03
CA ALA A 30 1.95 25.63 -3.27
C ALA A 30 2.54 26.22 -1.98
N LYS A 31 1.74 26.21 -0.90
CA LYS A 31 2.17 26.71 0.42
C LYS A 31 3.04 25.74 1.20
N HIS A 32 2.80 24.43 1.10
CA HIS A 32 3.36 23.44 2.02
C HIS A 32 4.38 22.48 1.38
N PHE A 33 4.61 22.55 0.07
CA PHE A 33 5.45 21.56 -0.63
C PHE A 33 6.89 21.52 -0.12
N GLU A 34 7.52 22.66 0.12
CA GLU A 34 8.94 22.71 0.51
C GLU A 34 9.17 22.25 1.95
N GLU A 35 8.30 22.65 2.85
CA GLU A 35 8.40 22.26 4.26
C GLU A 35 7.86 20.84 4.51
N GLY A 36 6.91 20.42 3.68
CA GLY A 36 6.14 19.21 3.86
C GLY A 36 4.97 19.41 4.84
N HIS A 37 4.09 18.42 4.86
CA HIS A 37 3.01 18.32 5.84
C HIS A 37 3.16 17.03 6.62
N TYR A 38 3.30 17.11 7.93
CA TYR A 38 3.45 15.98 8.84
C TYR A 38 2.12 15.73 9.55
N GLU A 39 1.55 14.55 9.34
CA GLU A 39 0.31 14.14 10.02
C GLU A 39 0.55 13.88 11.52
N HIS A 40 1.76 13.41 11.85
CA HIS A 40 2.17 13.11 13.21
C HIS A 40 3.58 13.64 13.49
N GLY A 41 3.73 14.29 14.61
CA GLY A 41 5.02 14.81 15.05
C GLY A 41 5.43 16.16 14.44
N PRO A 42 6.54 16.72 14.88
CA PRO A 42 7.08 17.98 14.38
C PRO A 42 7.68 17.82 12.97
N ALA A 43 8.03 18.94 12.36
CA ALA A 43 8.84 18.96 11.15
C ALA A 43 10.11 18.11 11.32
N ASP A 44 10.53 17.42 10.26
CA ASP A 44 11.68 16.51 10.25
C ASP A 44 11.60 15.29 11.18
N SER A 45 10.44 14.99 11.74
CA SER A 45 10.23 13.79 12.58
C SER A 45 10.62 12.48 11.88
N TYR A 46 10.63 12.43 10.54
CA TYR A 46 11.08 11.26 9.77
C TYR A 46 12.55 10.85 10.04
N LYS A 47 13.37 11.75 10.59
CA LYS A 47 14.76 11.46 10.95
C LYS A 47 14.88 10.58 12.21
N THR A 48 13.88 10.59 13.05
CA THR A 48 13.84 9.84 14.31
C THR A 48 12.75 8.78 14.36
N ASP A 49 11.68 8.99 13.59
CA ASP A 49 10.59 8.03 13.43
C ASP A 49 10.53 7.55 11.98
N THR A 50 10.86 6.29 11.76
CA THR A 50 10.84 5.64 10.46
C THR A 50 9.45 5.66 9.77
N PHE A 51 8.39 5.85 10.55
CA PHE A 51 7.02 5.90 10.02
C PHE A 51 6.52 7.31 9.73
N ALA A 52 7.24 8.34 10.17
CA ALA A 52 6.93 9.72 9.83
C ALA A 52 7.42 10.05 8.40
N TYR A 53 6.70 10.95 7.75
CA TYR A 53 7.00 11.44 6.39
C TYR A 53 6.33 12.79 6.16
N ALA A 54 6.85 13.55 5.21
CA ALA A 54 6.42 14.92 4.95
C ALA A 54 5.31 15.06 3.89
N ASN A 55 4.75 13.98 3.38
CA ASN A 55 3.76 13.95 2.29
C ASN A 55 4.25 14.63 0.97
N ARG A 56 5.56 14.81 0.78
CA ARG A 56 6.09 15.49 -0.40
C ARG A 56 5.97 14.65 -1.67
N VAL A 57 6.17 13.32 -1.59
CA VAL A 57 5.93 12.40 -2.72
C VAL A 57 4.45 12.42 -3.09
N LYS A 58 3.56 12.37 -2.11
CA LYS A 58 2.11 12.47 -2.31
C LYS A 58 1.73 13.78 -3.01
N MET A 59 2.28 14.91 -2.56
CA MET A 59 2.04 16.21 -3.17
C MET A 59 2.58 16.31 -4.60
N ASP A 60 3.77 15.75 -4.88
CA ASP A 60 4.34 15.71 -6.23
C ASP A 60 3.48 14.86 -7.18
N MET A 61 2.98 13.73 -6.70
CA MET A 61 2.06 12.90 -7.48
C MET A 61 0.74 13.61 -7.77
N TYR A 62 0.19 14.35 -6.79
CA TYR A 62 -1.01 15.14 -7.03
C TYR A 62 -0.79 16.22 -8.09
N LYS A 63 0.34 16.93 -8.05
CA LYS A 63 0.70 17.93 -9.09
C LYS A 63 0.75 17.33 -10.50
N ARG A 64 1.12 16.04 -10.60
CA ARG A 64 1.23 15.35 -11.91
C ARG A 64 -0.11 14.77 -12.38
N TYR A 65 -0.90 14.25 -11.46
CA TYR A 65 -2.03 13.39 -11.80
C TYR A 65 -3.39 13.96 -11.40
N GLY A 66 -3.44 15.00 -10.58
CA GLY A 66 -4.69 15.61 -10.09
C GLY A 66 -5.51 14.70 -9.15
N VAL A 67 -4.89 13.65 -8.61
CA VAL A 67 -5.48 12.72 -7.64
C VAL A 67 -4.45 12.36 -6.57
N LEU A 68 -4.92 12.02 -5.36
CA LEU A 68 -4.05 11.72 -4.23
C LEU A 68 -3.80 10.22 -4.09
N GLY A 69 -2.55 9.81 -3.87
CA GLY A 69 -2.24 8.51 -3.34
C GLY A 69 -2.66 8.41 -1.86
N ALA A 70 -3.35 7.35 -1.47
CA ALA A 70 -3.84 7.18 -0.10
C ALA A 70 -2.70 6.85 0.89
N ALA A 71 -1.72 6.06 0.47
CA ALA A 71 -0.61 5.63 1.32
C ALA A 71 0.39 6.77 1.62
N GLY A 72 1.28 6.54 2.58
CA GLY A 72 2.39 7.45 2.87
C GLY A 72 3.49 7.44 1.80
N ASP A 73 4.34 8.45 1.82
CA ASP A 73 5.38 8.73 0.82
C ASP A 73 6.26 7.52 0.50
N ARG A 74 6.69 6.78 1.51
CA ARG A 74 7.52 5.58 1.36
C ARG A 74 6.86 4.54 0.44
N HIS A 75 5.59 4.25 0.66
CA HIS A 75 4.86 3.26 -0.12
C HIS A 75 4.54 3.76 -1.53
N LEU A 76 4.17 5.03 -1.67
CA LEU A 76 3.92 5.61 -2.98
C LEU A 76 5.20 5.60 -3.86
N ALA A 77 6.36 5.87 -3.26
CA ALA A 77 7.64 5.85 -3.96
C ALA A 77 7.99 4.46 -4.54
N GLU A 78 7.61 3.36 -3.85
CA GLU A 78 7.88 1.98 -4.29
C GLU A 78 7.18 1.60 -5.60
N PHE A 79 6.06 2.25 -5.94
CA PHE A 79 5.30 1.97 -7.16
C PHE A 79 5.71 2.84 -8.35
N MET A 80 6.63 3.77 -8.15
CA MET A 80 7.16 4.65 -9.19
C MET A 80 8.53 4.18 -9.67
N ASN A 81 9.03 4.79 -10.74
CA ASN A 81 10.41 4.58 -11.13
C ASN A 81 11.33 4.90 -9.94
N ASN A 82 12.15 3.94 -9.52
CA ASN A 82 12.97 4.07 -8.33
C ASN A 82 13.95 5.27 -8.37
N LYS A 83 14.35 5.69 -9.57
CA LYS A 83 15.22 6.88 -9.74
C LYS A 83 14.53 8.20 -9.39
N TRP A 84 13.19 8.22 -9.27
CA TRP A 84 12.49 9.47 -8.98
C TRP A 84 12.53 9.84 -7.49
N TYR A 85 12.49 8.84 -6.60
CA TYR A 85 12.41 9.09 -5.16
C TYR A 85 13.39 8.23 -4.34
N LEU A 86 13.93 7.14 -4.92
CA LEU A 86 14.68 6.10 -4.21
C LEU A 86 16.09 5.87 -4.76
N ALA A 87 16.62 6.78 -5.62
CA ALA A 87 17.91 6.57 -6.28
C ALA A 87 19.11 6.56 -5.31
N SER A 88 19.00 7.23 -4.18
CA SER A 88 20.05 7.29 -3.17
C SER A 88 19.49 7.65 -1.78
N PRO A 89 20.22 7.37 -0.70
CA PRO A 89 19.83 7.84 0.64
C PRO A 89 19.63 9.35 0.72
N SER A 90 20.46 10.15 0.04
CA SER A 90 20.33 11.60 0.00
C SER A 90 19.07 12.05 -0.73
N GLN A 91 18.64 11.32 -1.76
CA GLN A 91 17.38 11.61 -2.43
C GLN A 91 16.19 11.31 -1.53
N VAL A 92 16.18 10.17 -0.84
CA VAL A 92 15.14 9.82 0.15
C VAL A 92 15.04 10.90 1.22
N ASP A 93 16.18 11.35 1.76
CA ASP A 93 16.24 12.44 2.74
C ASP A 93 15.69 13.76 2.16
N SER A 94 16.01 14.09 0.90
CA SER A 94 15.49 15.28 0.24
C SER A 94 13.98 15.28 0.08
N TRP A 95 13.35 14.10 -0.02
CA TRP A 95 11.90 13.93 -0.07
C TRP A 95 11.26 13.83 1.33
N LYS A 96 12.10 13.89 2.40
CA LYS A 96 11.68 13.92 3.80
C LYS A 96 10.82 12.73 4.22
N PHE A 97 11.29 11.52 3.91
CA PHE A 97 10.76 10.27 4.45
C PHE A 97 11.90 9.29 4.76
N ALA A 98 11.63 8.23 5.48
CA ALA A 98 12.60 7.19 5.81
C ALA A 98 12.16 5.81 5.28
N LEU A 99 13.15 4.93 5.04
CA LEU A 99 12.91 3.53 4.69
C LEU A 99 13.09 2.65 5.93
N THR A 100 12.27 1.62 6.05
CA THR A 100 12.48 0.59 7.08
C THR A 100 13.57 -0.37 6.64
N THR A 101 14.67 -0.42 7.41
CA THR A 101 15.76 -1.35 7.14
C THR A 101 15.40 -2.79 7.53
N VAL A 102 16.10 -3.77 6.96
CA VAL A 102 15.94 -5.20 7.33
C VAL A 102 16.26 -5.38 8.82
N ASP A 103 17.33 -4.77 9.32
CA ASP A 103 17.73 -4.85 10.73
C ASP A 103 16.64 -4.32 11.68
N PHE A 104 16.01 -3.19 11.32
CA PHE A 104 14.87 -2.67 12.06
C PHE A 104 13.72 -3.69 12.12
N ARG A 105 13.40 -4.32 10.99
CA ARG A 105 12.34 -5.33 10.92
C ARG A 105 12.65 -6.59 11.72
N ILE A 106 13.90 -7.06 11.68
CA ILE A 106 14.35 -8.21 12.49
C ILE A 106 14.25 -7.89 13.98
N LYS A 107 14.76 -6.71 14.39
CA LYS A 107 14.66 -6.25 15.77
C LYS A 107 13.21 -6.20 16.24
N GLN A 108 12.34 -5.55 15.50
CA GLN A 108 10.91 -5.43 15.80
C GLN A 108 10.23 -6.81 15.89
N MET A 109 10.57 -7.74 15.01
CA MET A 109 10.06 -9.10 15.05
C MET A 109 10.45 -9.82 16.34
N ASN A 110 11.72 -9.73 16.73
CA ASN A 110 12.22 -10.36 17.96
C ASN A 110 11.56 -9.77 19.21
N GLU A 111 11.42 -8.44 19.28
CA GLU A 111 10.73 -7.75 20.38
C GLU A 111 9.27 -8.22 20.50
N ARG A 112 8.54 -8.35 19.39
CA ARG A 112 7.15 -8.84 19.37
C ARG A 112 7.05 -10.31 19.78
N ILE A 113 8.03 -11.14 19.41
CA ILE A 113 8.08 -12.56 19.84
C ILE A 113 8.24 -12.63 21.36
N GLU A 114 9.17 -11.86 21.94
CA GLU A 114 9.38 -11.84 23.39
C GLU A 114 8.16 -11.30 24.15
N GLU A 115 7.55 -10.24 23.66
CA GLU A 115 6.30 -9.70 24.22
C GLU A 115 5.17 -10.74 24.18
N SER A 116 5.02 -11.44 23.04
CA SER A 116 4.01 -12.50 22.89
C SER A 116 4.23 -13.66 23.86
N LYS A 117 5.50 -14.03 24.14
CA LYS A 117 5.82 -15.05 25.14
C LYS A 117 5.39 -14.60 26.56
N LYS A 118 5.65 -13.35 26.91
CA LYS A 118 5.27 -12.76 28.22
C LYS A 118 3.76 -12.66 28.38
N LEU A 119 3.04 -12.30 27.30
CA LEU A 119 1.57 -12.34 27.29
C LEU A 119 1.03 -13.76 27.49
N ALA A 120 1.59 -14.73 26.76
CA ALA A 120 1.17 -16.13 26.84
C ALA A 120 1.47 -16.77 28.19
N SER A 121 2.56 -16.40 28.86
CA SER A 121 2.92 -16.86 30.21
C SER A 121 2.13 -16.17 31.34
N GLY A 122 1.42 -15.08 31.05
CA GLY A 122 0.73 -14.25 32.03
C GLY A 122 1.67 -13.30 32.82
N GLU A 123 2.94 -13.19 32.43
CA GLU A 123 3.91 -12.26 33.04
C GLU A 123 3.46 -10.80 32.83
N ILE A 124 2.91 -10.51 31.66
CA ILE A 124 2.26 -9.23 31.36
C ILE A 124 0.80 -9.47 30.97
N LYS A 125 -0.05 -8.51 31.29
CA LYS A 125 -1.46 -8.58 30.90
C LYS A 125 -1.69 -7.76 29.64
N PRO A 126 -2.54 -8.22 28.70
CA PRO A 126 -2.90 -7.41 27.56
C PRO A 126 -3.64 -6.15 28.00
N GLU A 127 -3.22 -5.01 27.51
CA GLU A 127 -3.95 -3.77 27.71
C GLU A 127 -5.05 -3.67 26.67
N VAL A 128 -6.30 -3.63 27.11
CA VAL A 128 -7.45 -3.45 26.23
C VAL A 128 -7.62 -1.97 25.94
N LYS A 129 -7.23 -1.56 24.73
CA LYS A 129 -7.42 -0.19 24.24
C LYS A 129 -8.44 -0.19 23.10
N LYS A 130 -9.27 0.85 23.05
CA LYS A 130 -10.08 1.11 21.86
C LYS A 130 -9.11 1.41 20.71
N SER A 131 -9.22 0.67 19.63
CA SER A 131 -8.51 0.96 18.38
C SER A 131 -9.40 1.80 17.45
N ASP A 132 -8.77 2.42 16.44
CA ASP A 132 -9.48 3.12 15.37
C ASP A 132 -10.00 2.16 14.28
N GLU A 133 -9.85 0.84 14.50
CA GLU A 133 -10.35 -0.20 13.59
C GLU A 133 -11.88 -0.28 13.63
N GLU A 134 -12.50 -0.29 12.45
CA GLU A 134 -13.95 -0.27 12.27
C GLU A 134 -14.61 -1.67 12.36
N ALA A 135 -13.88 -2.71 12.73
CA ALA A 135 -14.34 -4.10 12.68
C ALA A 135 -15.68 -4.32 13.41
N VAL A 136 -15.85 -3.73 14.59
CA VAL A 136 -17.09 -3.85 15.38
C VAL A 136 -18.26 -3.15 14.67
N GLU A 137 -18.02 -1.98 14.10
CA GLU A 137 -19.06 -1.22 13.41
C GLU A 137 -19.48 -1.90 12.10
N LEU A 138 -18.54 -2.48 11.37
CA LEU A 138 -18.81 -3.29 10.19
C LEU A 138 -19.65 -4.54 10.55
N MET A 139 -19.30 -5.24 11.63
CA MET A 139 -20.11 -6.38 12.13
C MET A 139 -21.52 -5.96 12.50
N ARG A 140 -21.69 -4.84 13.21
CA ARG A 140 -23.01 -4.29 13.56
C ARG A 140 -23.83 -3.98 12.30
N SER A 141 -23.19 -3.45 11.26
CA SER A 141 -23.87 -3.11 10.01
C SER A 141 -24.34 -4.38 9.28
N VAL A 142 -23.52 -5.40 9.18
CA VAL A 142 -23.92 -6.69 8.57
C VAL A 142 -25.03 -7.39 9.36
N LEU A 143 -25.06 -7.20 10.69
CA LEU A 143 -26.16 -7.69 11.53
C LEU A 143 -27.44 -6.84 11.44
N GLY A 144 -27.44 -5.79 10.63
CA GLY A 144 -28.62 -4.93 10.45
C GLY A 144 -28.88 -3.94 11.59
N LEU A 145 -27.93 -3.77 12.50
CA LEU A 145 -28.06 -2.84 13.64
C LEU A 145 -27.73 -1.38 13.26
N THR A 146 -26.98 -1.18 12.18
CA THR A 146 -26.60 0.11 11.63
C THR A 146 -26.32 -0.01 10.13
N THR A 147 -26.01 1.09 9.46
CA THR A 147 -25.52 1.12 8.07
C THR A 147 -24.26 1.96 8.05
N THR A 148 -23.20 1.42 7.49
CA THR A 148 -21.87 2.07 7.45
C THR A 148 -21.31 2.03 6.03
N ILE A 149 -20.63 3.11 5.64
CA ILE A 149 -19.83 3.13 4.42
C ILE A 149 -18.37 3.14 4.84
N SER A 150 -17.62 2.15 4.37
CA SER A 150 -16.19 2.03 4.65
C SER A 150 -15.43 1.43 3.49
N ASN A 151 -14.11 1.59 3.50
CA ASN A 151 -13.20 0.97 2.54
C ASN A 151 -13.13 -0.54 2.79
N VAL A 152 -13.10 -1.30 1.70
CA VAL A 152 -13.04 -2.76 1.79
C VAL A 152 -12.33 -3.35 0.57
N ASN A 153 -11.60 -4.43 0.78
CA ASN A 153 -11.05 -5.24 -0.28
C ASN A 153 -12.08 -6.27 -0.76
N LEU A 154 -12.55 -6.12 -1.98
CA LEU A 154 -13.54 -7.01 -2.60
C LEU A 154 -13.10 -7.41 -4.01
N PRO A 155 -13.56 -8.58 -4.52
CA PRO A 155 -13.43 -8.88 -5.93
C PRO A 155 -14.10 -7.80 -6.77
N ASN A 156 -13.41 -7.36 -7.83
CA ASN A 156 -13.98 -6.45 -8.80
C ASN A 156 -15.16 -7.12 -9.52
N ARG A 157 -16.32 -6.51 -9.41
CA ARG A 157 -17.57 -6.91 -10.08
C ARG A 157 -18.15 -5.75 -10.90
N GLY A 158 -17.25 -4.89 -11.42
CA GLY A 158 -17.59 -3.70 -12.18
C GLY A 158 -17.48 -2.38 -11.43
N GLN A 159 -17.18 -2.39 -10.11
CA GLN A 159 -16.95 -1.16 -9.36
C GLN A 159 -15.74 -0.36 -9.87
N ILE A 160 -14.76 -1.02 -10.47
CA ILE A 160 -13.66 -0.41 -11.24
C ILE A 160 -13.68 -1.00 -12.66
N SER A 161 -14.33 -0.28 -13.58
CA SER A 161 -14.64 -0.79 -14.92
C SER A 161 -13.42 -1.07 -15.82
N TRP A 162 -12.28 -0.46 -15.52
CA TRP A 162 -11.05 -0.57 -16.30
C TRP A 162 -10.06 -1.63 -15.75
N LEU A 163 -10.38 -2.29 -14.65
CA LEU A 163 -9.63 -3.46 -14.13
C LEU A 163 -10.37 -4.76 -14.46
N PRO A 164 -9.63 -5.90 -14.57
CA PRO A 164 -10.24 -7.19 -14.80
C PRO A 164 -11.29 -7.57 -13.75
N GLU A 165 -12.33 -8.27 -14.17
CA GLU A 165 -13.29 -8.87 -13.27
C GLU A 165 -12.60 -9.91 -12.37
N GLY A 166 -12.94 -9.91 -11.08
CA GLY A 166 -12.35 -10.82 -10.08
C GLY A 166 -11.05 -10.32 -9.44
N SER A 167 -10.37 -9.31 -9.99
CA SER A 167 -9.23 -8.68 -9.32
C SER A 167 -9.67 -8.15 -7.95
N ILE A 168 -8.86 -8.36 -6.92
CA ILE A 168 -9.17 -7.80 -5.60
C ILE A 168 -8.84 -6.32 -5.61
N VAL A 169 -9.83 -5.50 -5.34
CA VAL A 169 -9.70 -4.04 -5.35
C VAL A 169 -10.21 -3.45 -4.04
N GLU A 170 -9.62 -2.34 -3.64
CA GLU A 170 -10.07 -1.55 -2.50
C GLU A 170 -10.97 -0.42 -3.00
N THR A 171 -12.22 -0.44 -2.56
CA THR A 171 -13.22 0.59 -2.84
C THR A 171 -14.10 0.79 -1.62
N ASN A 172 -14.83 1.90 -1.56
CA ASN A 172 -15.91 2.03 -0.60
C ASN A 172 -17.00 0.98 -0.86
N ALA A 173 -17.60 0.48 0.20
CA ALA A 173 -18.80 -0.33 0.14
C ALA A 173 -19.80 0.10 1.22
N VAL A 174 -21.08 -0.10 0.93
CA VAL A 174 -22.16 0.03 1.89
C VAL A 174 -22.34 -1.29 2.60
N PHE A 175 -22.19 -1.28 3.92
CA PHE A 175 -22.46 -2.41 4.80
C PHE A 175 -23.82 -2.22 5.43
N SER A 176 -24.73 -3.17 5.23
CA SER A 176 -26.07 -3.17 5.82
C SER A 176 -26.65 -4.58 5.79
N ASN A 177 -27.45 -4.94 6.78
CA ASN A 177 -28.28 -6.15 6.86
C ASN A 177 -27.94 -7.26 5.84
N ASP A 178 -26.96 -8.12 6.15
CA ASP A 178 -26.43 -9.22 5.32
C ASP A 178 -25.86 -8.82 3.95
N ARG A 179 -25.58 -7.53 3.74
CA ARG A 179 -25.08 -7.04 2.47
C ARG A 179 -23.82 -6.21 2.61
N VAL A 180 -22.89 -6.45 1.67
CA VAL A 180 -21.74 -5.59 1.41
C VAL A 180 -21.80 -5.23 -0.08
N VAL A 181 -22.18 -4.00 -0.37
CA VAL A 181 -22.40 -3.53 -1.74
C VAL A 181 -21.29 -2.55 -2.11
N PRO A 182 -20.38 -2.90 -3.03
CA PRO A 182 -19.34 -1.99 -3.45
C PRO A 182 -19.92 -0.77 -4.16
N VAL A 183 -19.30 0.38 -3.91
CA VAL A 183 -19.66 1.65 -4.53
C VAL A 183 -18.80 1.85 -5.78
N THR A 184 -19.43 2.17 -6.90
CA THR A 184 -18.72 2.56 -8.11
C THR A 184 -18.01 3.88 -7.90
N THR A 185 -16.73 3.94 -8.18
CA THR A 185 -15.89 5.12 -7.98
C THR A 185 -15.82 5.99 -9.23
N LYS A 186 -15.53 7.28 -9.04
CA LYS A 186 -15.15 8.16 -10.14
C LYS A 186 -13.87 7.59 -10.79
N PRO A 187 -13.80 7.53 -12.12
CA PRO A 187 -12.61 6.99 -12.79
C PRO A 187 -11.37 7.83 -12.50
N LEU A 188 -10.25 7.16 -12.29
CA LEU A 188 -8.95 7.80 -12.17
C LEU A 188 -8.46 8.33 -13.53
N PRO A 189 -7.56 9.31 -13.59
CA PRO A 189 -6.87 9.69 -14.83
C PRO A 189 -6.19 8.50 -15.49
N VAL A 190 -6.19 8.44 -16.83
CA VAL A 190 -5.65 7.31 -17.60
C VAL A 190 -4.19 6.98 -17.23
N ALA A 191 -3.37 8.01 -16.95
CA ALA A 191 -2.00 7.80 -16.50
C ALA A 191 -1.92 7.00 -15.19
N VAL A 192 -2.80 7.28 -14.23
CA VAL A 192 -2.87 6.53 -12.96
C VAL A 192 -3.47 5.14 -13.17
N GLN A 193 -4.51 5.03 -14.01
CA GLN A 193 -5.07 3.71 -14.40
C GLN A 193 -3.97 2.78 -14.94
N SER A 194 -3.09 3.30 -15.81
CA SER A 194 -1.96 2.53 -16.37
C SER A 194 -1.00 2.03 -15.28
N LEU A 195 -0.68 2.86 -14.29
CA LEU A 195 0.19 2.47 -13.16
C LEU A 195 -0.45 1.37 -12.31
N VAL A 196 -1.72 1.55 -11.95
CA VAL A 196 -2.47 0.57 -11.15
C VAL A 196 -2.66 -0.73 -11.92
N ARG A 197 -3.00 -0.66 -13.22
CA ARG A 197 -3.17 -1.84 -14.04
C ARG A 197 -1.88 -2.65 -14.16
N ARG A 198 -0.74 -2.00 -14.34
CA ARG A 198 0.56 -2.69 -14.33
C ARG A 198 0.76 -3.49 -13.04
N CYS A 199 0.42 -2.91 -11.89
CA CYS A 199 0.53 -3.63 -10.61
C CYS A 199 -0.43 -4.82 -10.55
N SER A 200 -1.68 -4.64 -10.98
CA SER A 200 -2.70 -5.71 -11.03
C SER A 200 -2.25 -6.88 -11.90
N ASP A 201 -1.92 -6.58 -13.16
CA ASP A 201 -1.53 -7.60 -14.13
C ASP A 201 -0.25 -8.32 -13.65
N ASN A 202 0.68 -7.60 -13.03
CA ASN A 202 1.93 -8.18 -12.53
C ASN A 202 1.74 -9.16 -11.37
N ILE A 203 0.75 -8.91 -10.52
CA ILE A 203 0.41 -9.84 -9.43
C ILE A 203 -0.19 -11.12 -9.99
N ASP A 204 -1.04 -11.02 -11.02
CA ASP A 204 -1.62 -12.20 -11.67
C ASP A 204 -0.52 -13.03 -12.34
N ILE A 205 0.46 -12.40 -13.01
CA ILE A 205 1.63 -13.08 -13.58
C ILE A 205 2.42 -13.79 -12.48
N LEU A 206 2.72 -13.10 -11.37
CA LEU A 206 3.47 -13.67 -10.25
C LEU A 206 2.71 -14.86 -9.62
N TYR A 207 1.40 -14.70 -9.40
CA TYR A 207 0.55 -15.77 -8.85
C TYR A 207 0.56 -17.02 -9.72
N GLU A 208 0.40 -16.86 -11.03
CA GLU A 208 0.48 -17.98 -11.98
C GLU A 208 1.85 -18.64 -11.99
N GLY A 209 2.93 -17.86 -11.96
CA GLY A 209 4.29 -18.38 -11.88
C GLY A 209 4.54 -19.21 -10.62
N ILE A 210 4.08 -18.74 -9.47
CA ILE A 210 4.18 -19.45 -8.19
C ILE A 210 3.33 -20.73 -8.22
N LYS A 211 2.10 -20.65 -8.69
CA LYS A 211 1.18 -21.80 -8.77
C LYS A 211 1.72 -22.90 -9.68
N LYS A 212 2.30 -22.52 -10.82
CA LYS A 212 2.93 -23.44 -11.77
C LYS A 212 4.34 -23.85 -11.38
N ARG A 213 4.95 -23.19 -10.40
CA ARG A 213 6.37 -23.30 -10.05
C ARG A 213 7.29 -23.02 -11.23
N ASP A 214 6.88 -22.09 -12.07
CA ASP A 214 7.61 -21.70 -13.27
C ASP A 214 8.44 -20.46 -12.99
N LYS A 215 9.76 -20.67 -12.83
CA LYS A 215 10.72 -19.60 -12.54
C LYS A 215 10.80 -18.56 -13.65
N LYS A 216 10.49 -18.93 -14.90
CA LYS A 216 10.47 -17.97 -16.02
C LYS A 216 9.34 -16.97 -15.86
N ILE A 217 8.13 -17.45 -15.56
CA ILE A 217 6.97 -16.58 -15.33
C ILE A 217 7.20 -15.70 -14.09
N ILE A 218 7.82 -16.26 -13.03
CA ILE A 218 8.19 -15.48 -11.84
C ILE A 218 9.19 -14.37 -12.20
N PHE A 219 10.16 -14.67 -13.08
CA PHE A 219 11.13 -13.68 -13.55
C PHE A 219 10.46 -12.56 -14.35
N ASP A 220 9.52 -12.88 -15.24
CA ASP A 220 8.77 -11.89 -16.00
C ASP A 220 8.02 -10.92 -15.06
N ALA A 221 7.39 -11.45 -14.00
CA ALA A 221 6.77 -10.62 -12.98
C ALA A 221 7.79 -9.78 -12.18
N PHE A 222 8.96 -10.35 -11.89
CA PHE A 222 10.01 -9.68 -11.12
C PHE A 222 10.56 -8.45 -11.82
N VAL A 223 10.91 -8.58 -13.11
CA VAL A 223 11.47 -7.46 -13.89
C VAL A 223 10.45 -6.37 -14.22
N ASN A 224 9.16 -6.68 -14.16
CA ASN A 224 8.09 -5.69 -14.31
C ASN A 224 7.90 -4.80 -13.07
N GLN A 225 8.54 -5.11 -11.95
CA GLN A 225 8.45 -4.27 -10.76
C GLN A 225 9.18 -2.93 -10.94
N PRO A 226 8.58 -1.81 -10.55
CA PRO A 226 9.22 -0.49 -10.64
C PRO A 226 10.59 -0.43 -9.96
N LEU A 227 10.75 -1.14 -8.85
CA LEU A 227 12.01 -1.20 -8.10
C LEU A 227 13.15 -1.86 -8.90
N CYS A 228 12.83 -2.69 -9.87
CA CYS A 228 13.83 -3.32 -10.76
C CYS A 228 14.26 -2.40 -11.91
N SER A 229 13.68 -1.21 -12.06
CA SER A 229 13.92 -0.33 -13.21
C SER A 229 15.35 0.20 -13.35
N SER A 230 16.20 0.07 -12.34
CA SER A 230 17.63 0.43 -12.37
C SER A 230 18.56 -0.75 -12.60
N LEU A 231 18.05 -1.98 -12.57
CA LEU A 231 18.86 -3.18 -12.78
C LEU A 231 19.01 -3.48 -14.26
N THR A 232 20.19 -3.98 -14.63
CA THR A 232 20.36 -4.71 -15.89
C THR A 232 19.64 -6.05 -15.83
N LEU A 233 19.38 -6.66 -16.97
CA LEU A 233 18.68 -7.95 -17.02
C LEU A 233 19.45 -9.06 -16.28
N ASP A 234 20.79 -9.03 -16.36
CA ASP A 234 21.64 -10.01 -15.69
C ASP A 234 21.66 -9.81 -14.16
N GLU A 235 21.70 -8.56 -13.69
CA GLU A 235 21.55 -8.25 -12.26
C GLU A 235 20.20 -8.68 -11.72
N ALA A 236 19.11 -8.39 -12.47
CA ALA A 236 17.77 -8.81 -12.08
C ALA A 236 17.65 -10.35 -12.02
N ARG A 237 18.28 -11.07 -12.96
CA ARG A 237 18.30 -12.53 -12.97
C ARG A 237 19.06 -13.08 -11.76
N SER A 238 20.26 -12.57 -11.51
CA SER A 238 21.08 -12.97 -10.37
C SER A 238 20.38 -12.74 -9.05
N LEU A 239 19.74 -11.58 -8.89
CA LEU A 239 18.99 -11.25 -7.67
C LEU A 239 17.77 -12.16 -7.48
N LEU A 240 16.99 -12.42 -8.54
CA LEU A 240 15.89 -13.37 -8.44
C LEU A 240 16.35 -14.78 -8.09
N ASP A 241 17.47 -15.24 -8.70
CA ASP A 241 18.01 -16.56 -8.42
C ASP A 241 18.37 -16.72 -6.94
N GLU A 242 19.03 -15.74 -6.35
CA GLU A 242 19.34 -15.73 -4.91
C GLU A 242 18.09 -15.71 -4.05
N MET A 243 17.11 -14.87 -4.38
CA MET A 243 15.83 -14.80 -3.66
C MET A 243 15.05 -16.12 -3.76
N TYR A 244 15.02 -16.74 -4.94
CA TYR A 244 14.33 -18.00 -5.18
C TYR A 244 14.94 -19.13 -4.35
N GLU A 245 16.27 -19.28 -4.36
CA GLU A 245 16.99 -20.29 -3.60
C GLU A 245 16.72 -20.17 -2.09
N LYS A 246 16.76 -18.94 -1.55
CA LYS A 246 16.45 -18.70 -0.13
C LYS A 246 15.01 -19.04 0.26
N ASN A 247 14.10 -19.09 -0.72
CA ASN A 247 12.68 -19.39 -0.52
C ASN A 247 12.28 -20.81 -0.97
N LEU A 248 13.19 -21.64 -1.46
CA LEU A 248 12.90 -23.00 -1.95
C LEU A 248 12.08 -23.85 -0.97
N ARG A 249 12.32 -23.71 0.34
CA ARG A 249 11.57 -24.41 1.39
C ARG A 249 10.04 -24.22 1.31
N PHE A 250 9.58 -23.08 0.78
CA PHE A 250 8.15 -22.79 0.62
C PHE A 250 7.57 -23.40 -0.66
N PHE A 251 8.41 -23.77 -1.61
CA PHE A 251 8.01 -24.44 -2.85
C PHE A 251 8.10 -25.97 -2.76
N GLN A 252 8.77 -26.51 -1.74
CA GLN A 252 8.81 -27.93 -1.49
C GLN A 252 7.48 -28.35 -0.86
N LYS A 253 6.85 -29.41 -1.38
CA LYS A 253 5.72 -30.04 -0.68
C LYS A 253 6.28 -30.59 0.64
N ASN A 254 5.66 -30.24 1.76
CA ASN A 254 5.72 -31.08 2.94
C ASN A 254 5.07 -32.42 2.52
N ASN A 255 5.90 -33.44 2.28
CA ASN A 255 5.44 -34.82 2.10
C ASN A 255 4.90 -35.34 3.41
#